data_b8421dada3c3fa3e4dacfd564f9387ad
#
_entry.id   b8421dada3c3fa3e4dacfd564f9387ad
#
_cell.length_a   1.000
_cell.length_b   1.000
_cell.length_c   1.000
_cell.angle_alpha   90.00
_cell.angle_beta   90.00
_cell.angle_gamma   90.00
#
_symmetry.space_group_name_H-M   'P 1'
#
loop_
_entity.id
_entity.type
_entity.pdbx_description
1 polymer ?
#
loop_
_entity_poly.entity_id
_entity_poly.type
_entity_poly.pdbx_seq_one_letter_code
_entity_poly.pdbx_strand_id
1 'polypeptide(L)'
;MKDGTPVASNQCVPVPMIRLFERLGAQYGETEFRETAERAVRYLAGTTLKEFNWEGQFEDIAPSVPYVNNTKHNACDYALYLLDRFPDRPEAVEQARTLLRFAEDQFVVWEQPMPDKSTRTDQWITPCVLEQYAYYVPIDASAAKLISLYQAMYERTGNVLDLAKACELANAMTRAQDPETGRYLTYWERNERGLDPGWINCATASAKAMMSLGRLLERKEPAL
;
A
#
# COMPACT_ATOMS: atom_id res chain seq x y z
N MET A 1 8.81 -24.54 5.78
CA MET A 1 8.84 -25.72 6.66
C MET A 1 9.62 -25.37 7.93
N LYS A 2 9.42 -26.07 9.04
CA LYS A 2 10.11 -25.76 10.31
C LYS A 2 11.65 -25.92 10.26
N ASP A 3 12.14 -26.66 9.30
CA ASP A 3 13.56 -26.91 9.05
C ASP A 3 14.22 -25.88 8.08
N GLY A 4 13.48 -24.83 7.71
CA GLY A 4 13.95 -23.82 6.77
C GLY A 4 13.83 -24.21 5.30
N THR A 5 13.31 -25.40 4.99
CA THR A 5 13.09 -25.81 3.59
C THR A 5 12.02 -24.92 2.96
N PRO A 6 12.29 -24.26 1.83
CA PRO A 6 11.29 -23.45 1.14
C PRO A 6 10.08 -24.30 0.73
N VAL A 7 8.88 -23.79 0.99
CA VAL A 7 7.63 -24.43 0.54
C VAL A 7 7.35 -24.09 -0.92
N ALA A 8 7.76 -22.90 -1.33
CA ALA A 8 7.65 -22.42 -2.71
C ALA A 8 8.82 -21.48 -3.00
N SER A 9 9.22 -21.39 -4.28
CA SER A 9 10.16 -20.37 -4.70
C SER A 9 9.40 -19.05 -4.77
N ASN A 10 9.51 -18.27 -3.72
CA ASN A 10 8.96 -16.91 -3.67
C ASN A 10 10.11 -15.93 -3.72
N GLN A 11 10.08 -15.04 -4.70
CA GLN A 11 11.11 -14.00 -4.87
C GLN A 11 10.72 -12.69 -4.19
N CYS A 12 9.61 -12.67 -3.48
CA CYS A 12 9.14 -11.49 -2.79
C CYS A 12 10.02 -11.20 -1.55
N VAL A 13 10.47 -9.97 -1.47
CA VAL A 13 11.17 -9.46 -0.28
C VAL A 13 10.22 -8.55 0.48
N PRO A 14 9.76 -8.95 1.67
CA PRO A 14 8.91 -8.09 2.49
C PRO A 14 9.67 -6.85 2.95
N VAL A 15 9.38 -5.71 2.37
CA VAL A 15 10.06 -4.44 2.70
C VAL A 15 9.96 -4.07 4.19
N PRO A 16 8.85 -4.30 4.91
CA PRO A 16 8.80 -4.09 6.35
C PRO A 16 9.86 -4.88 7.14
N MET A 17 10.26 -6.06 6.66
CA MET A 17 11.33 -6.85 7.29
C MET A 17 12.71 -6.21 7.12
N ILE A 18 12.95 -5.54 6.00
CA ILE A 18 14.19 -4.76 5.80
C ILE A 18 14.31 -3.70 6.90
N ARG A 19 13.24 -2.92 7.11
CA ARG A 19 13.20 -1.90 8.17
C ARG A 19 13.39 -2.49 9.56
N LEU A 20 12.80 -3.65 9.82
CA LEU A 20 12.97 -4.36 11.10
C LEU A 20 14.44 -4.74 11.30
N PHE A 21 15.08 -5.36 10.32
CA PHE A 21 16.49 -5.76 10.42
C PHE A 21 17.45 -4.57 10.52
N GLU A 22 17.19 -3.48 9.80
CA GLU A 22 17.96 -2.24 9.97
C GLU A 22 17.88 -1.72 11.42
N ARG A 23 16.67 -1.70 12.01
CA ARG A 23 16.46 -1.27 13.40
C ARG A 23 17.14 -2.20 14.40
N LEU A 24 16.99 -3.51 14.24
CA LEU A 24 17.64 -4.49 15.11
C LEU A 24 19.16 -4.38 15.02
N GLY A 25 19.71 -4.28 13.81
CA GLY A 25 21.13 -4.08 13.61
C GLY A 25 21.67 -2.78 14.21
N ALA A 26 20.86 -1.70 14.16
CA ALA A 26 21.22 -0.43 14.79
C ALA A 26 21.13 -0.49 16.32
N GLN A 27 20.08 -1.11 16.86
CA GLN A 27 19.81 -1.16 18.28
C GLN A 27 20.76 -2.09 19.04
N TYR A 28 21.03 -3.26 18.48
CA TYR A 28 21.82 -4.31 19.13
C TYR A 28 23.25 -4.41 18.62
N GLY A 29 23.61 -3.65 17.60
CA GLY A 29 24.95 -3.68 17.01
C GLY A 29 25.27 -4.92 16.20
N GLU A 30 24.27 -5.78 15.91
CA GLU A 30 24.49 -7.06 15.26
C GLU A 30 24.62 -6.89 13.73
N THR A 31 25.78 -7.30 13.24
CA THR A 31 26.14 -7.16 11.82
C THR A 31 25.25 -7.99 10.91
N GLU A 32 24.85 -9.19 11.35
CA GLU A 32 24.02 -10.11 10.56
C GLU A 32 22.69 -9.50 10.13
N PHE A 33 22.01 -8.76 11.02
CA PHE A 33 20.78 -8.08 10.66
C PHE A 33 21.01 -7.00 9.59
N ARG A 34 22.07 -6.21 9.73
CA ARG A 34 22.41 -5.18 8.74
C ARG A 34 22.73 -5.79 7.39
N GLU A 35 23.56 -6.81 7.35
CA GLU A 35 23.93 -7.52 6.12
C GLU A 35 22.71 -8.16 5.44
N THR A 36 21.78 -8.70 6.23
CA THR A 36 20.52 -9.26 5.70
C THR A 36 19.65 -8.19 5.08
N ALA A 37 19.47 -7.05 5.74
CA ALA A 37 18.75 -5.90 5.18
C ALA A 37 19.41 -5.41 3.87
N GLU A 38 20.73 -5.26 3.86
CA GLU A 38 21.45 -4.83 2.66
C GLU A 38 21.36 -5.82 1.50
N ARG A 39 21.40 -7.14 1.77
CA ARG A 39 21.17 -8.16 0.72
C ARG A 39 19.77 -8.02 0.12
N ALA A 40 18.76 -7.83 0.96
CA ALA A 40 17.39 -7.65 0.51
C ALA A 40 17.21 -6.39 -0.35
N VAL A 41 17.80 -5.27 0.07
CA VAL A 41 17.78 -4.02 -0.71
C VAL A 41 18.49 -4.19 -2.05
N ARG A 42 19.66 -4.83 -2.06
CA ARG A 42 20.39 -5.11 -3.31
C ARG A 42 19.58 -5.99 -4.26
N TYR A 43 18.88 -6.98 -3.73
CA TYR A 43 17.99 -7.83 -4.53
C TYR A 43 16.86 -7.02 -5.15
N LEU A 44 16.15 -6.23 -4.35
CA LEU A 44 15.06 -5.37 -4.86
C LEU A 44 15.55 -4.41 -5.95
N ALA A 45 16.66 -3.74 -5.71
CA ALA A 45 17.23 -2.78 -6.67
C ALA A 45 17.79 -3.44 -7.94
N GLY A 46 18.41 -4.62 -7.80
CA GLY A 46 19.10 -5.31 -8.89
C GLY A 46 18.20 -6.22 -9.72
N THR A 47 17.08 -6.68 -9.18
CA THR A 47 16.18 -7.65 -9.81
C THR A 47 14.78 -7.07 -9.90
N THR A 48 14.07 -6.97 -8.79
CA THR A 48 12.65 -6.60 -8.76
C THR A 48 12.37 -5.25 -9.44
N LEU A 49 13.13 -4.22 -9.08
CA LEU A 49 12.97 -2.88 -9.65
C LEU A 49 13.42 -2.83 -11.13
N LYS A 50 14.48 -3.56 -11.47
CA LYS A 50 15.03 -3.58 -12.82
C LYS A 50 14.12 -4.30 -13.81
N GLU A 51 13.56 -5.44 -13.40
CA GLU A 51 12.64 -6.24 -14.21
C GLU A 51 11.18 -5.76 -14.06
N PHE A 52 10.97 -4.89 -13.10
CA PHE A 52 9.66 -4.39 -12.67
C PHE A 52 8.69 -5.52 -12.32
N ASN A 53 9.20 -6.58 -11.71
CA ASN A 53 8.42 -7.71 -11.25
C ASN A 53 8.07 -7.55 -9.77
N TRP A 54 6.87 -7.09 -9.49
CA TRP A 54 6.32 -6.87 -8.15
C TRP A 54 5.36 -7.99 -7.74
N GLU A 55 5.49 -9.14 -8.34
CA GLU A 55 4.79 -10.33 -7.87
C GLU A 55 5.17 -10.59 -6.42
N GLY A 56 4.16 -10.71 -5.58
CA GLY A 56 4.32 -11.06 -4.19
C GLY A 56 3.39 -12.20 -3.87
N GLN A 57 3.84 -13.13 -3.06
CA GLN A 57 2.95 -14.16 -2.58
C GLN A 57 1.94 -13.54 -1.62
N PHE A 58 0.68 -13.73 -1.91
CA PHE A 58 -0.42 -13.42 -1.03
C PHE A 58 -0.91 -14.70 -0.37
N GLU A 59 -1.24 -14.66 0.90
CA GLU A 59 -1.54 -15.85 1.71
C GLU A 59 -2.71 -16.68 1.17
N ASP A 60 -3.66 -16.03 0.50
CA ASP A 60 -4.87 -16.66 -0.03
C ASP A 60 -4.71 -17.21 -1.44
N ILE A 61 -3.55 -17.08 -2.06
CA ILE A 61 -3.34 -17.49 -3.44
C ILE A 61 -2.31 -18.61 -3.54
N ALA A 62 -2.68 -19.67 -4.24
CA ALA A 62 -1.76 -20.76 -4.52
C ALA A 62 -0.56 -20.26 -5.36
N PRO A 63 0.69 -20.60 -4.97
CA PRO A 63 1.88 -20.19 -5.70
C PRO A 63 1.94 -20.64 -7.17
N SER A 64 1.14 -21.66 -7.51
CA SER A 64 1.05 -22.21 -8.87
C SER A 64 0.22 -21.37 -9.84
N VAL A 65 -0.49 -20.35 -9.35
CA VAL A 65 -1.31 -19.50 -10.20
C VAL A 65 -0.44 -18.34 -10.72
N PRO A 66 -0.19 -18.26 -12.04
CA PRO A 66 0.64 -17.21 -12.61
C PRO A 66 -0.05 -15.84 -12.50
N TYR A 67 0.73 -14.76 -12.49
CA TYR A 67 0.33 -13.34 -12.49
C TYR A 67 -0.65 -12.89 -11.40
N VAL A 68 -1.16 -13.77 -10.59
CA VAL A 68 -2.11 -13.43 -9.54
C VAL A 68 -1.49 -12.75 -8.33
N ASN A 69 -0.18 -12.81 -8.22
CA ASN A 69 0.57 -12.22 -7.12
C ASN A 69 0.99 -10.77 -7.37
N ASN A 70 0.51 -10.16 -8.44
CA ASN A 70 0.80 -8.77 -8.70
C ASN A 70 0.03 -7.90 -7.71
N THR A 71 0.73 -7.44 -6.69
CA THR A 71 0.16 -6.61 -5.63
C THR A 71 0.90 -5.28 -5.56
N LYS A 72 0.20 -4.25 -5.10
CA LYS A 72 0.80 -2.95 -4.85
C LYS A 72 1.61 -2.89 -3.55
N HIS A 73 1.42 -3.85 -2.64
CA HIS A 73 1.94 -3.74 -1.27
C HIS A 73 3.45 -3.56 -1.24
N ASN A 74 4.19 -4.45 -1.86
CA ASN A 74 5.65 -4.36 -1.86
C ASN A 74 6.17 -3.16 -2.64
N ALA A 75 5.57 -2.82 -3.77
CA ALA A 75 5.94 -1.63 -4.54
C ALA A 75 5.73 -0.34 -3.73
N CYS A 76 4.56 -0.20 -3.09
CA CYS A 76 4.27 0.96 -2.23
C CYS A 76 5.18 1.00 -0.99
N ASP A 77 5.41 -0.13 -0.35
CA ASP A 77 6.30 -0.21 0.82
C ASP A 77 7.74 0.14 0.45
N TYR A 78 8.20 -0.27 -0.73
CA TYR A 78 9.52 0.11 -1.22
C TYR A 78 9.60 1.59 -1.59
N ALA A 79 8.58 2.16 -2.19
CA ALA A 79 8.49 3.60 -2.42
C ALA A 79 8.57 4.40 -1.12
N LEU A 80 7.79 4.01 -0.11
CA LEU A 80 7.84 4.62 1.23
C LEU A 80 9.22 4.44 1.89
N TYR A 81 9.84 3.27 1.71
CA TYR A 81 11.19 3.02 2.20
C TYR A 81 12.22 3.95 1.55
N LEU A 82 12.16 4.13 0.24
CA LEU A 82 13.06 5.02 -0.51
C LEU A 82 12.94 6.47 -0.04
N LEU A 83 11.72 6.97 0.11
CA LEU A 83 11.44 8.34 0.56
C LEU A 83 11.92 8.60 2.00
N ASP A 84 11.82 7.61 2.87
CA ASP A 84 12.24 7.70 4.26
C ASP A 84 13.78 7.55 4.41
N ARG A 85 14.34 6.56 3.71
CA ARG A 85 15.75 6.20 3.86
C ARG A 85 16.68 7.15 3.13
N PHE A 86 16.22 7.74 2.03
CA PHE A 86 17.02 8.61 1.18
C PHE A 86 16.31 9.94 0.89
N PRO A 87 16.05 10.73 1.94
CA PRO A 87 15.22 11.93 1.83
C PRO A 87 15.78 12.99 0.87
N ASP A 88 17.09 13.07 0.73
CA ASP A 88 17.79 14.09 -0.05
C ASP A 88 18.25 13.59 -1.42
N ARG A 89 17.82 12.39 -1.84
CA ARG A 89 18.20 11.82 -3.13
C ARG A 89 17.09 11.97 -4.17
N PRO A 90 17.27 12.80 -5.22
CA PRO A 90 16.27 12.95 -6.27
C PRO A 90 15.89 11.63 -6.96
N GLU A 91 16.88 10.73 -7.13
CA GLU A 91 16.67 9.42 -7.76
C GLU A 91 15.70 8.54 -6.94
N ALA A 92 15.75 8.65 -5.61
CA ALA A 92 14.81 7.92 -4.73
C ALA A 92 13.37 8.46 -4.89
N VAL A 93 13.22 9.75 -5.06
CA VAL A 93 11.92 10.39 -5.32
C VAL A 93 11.38 9.96 -6.69
N GLU A 94 12.21 9.93 -7.71
CA GLU A 94 11.82 9.50 -9.05
C GLU A 94 11.41 8.02 -9.07
N GLN A 95 12.19 7.16 -8.43
CA GLN A 95 11.84 5.75 -8.28
C GLN A 95 10.53 5.57 -7.51
N ALA A 96 10.36 6.29 -6.40
CA ALA A 96 9.11 6.25 -5.64
C ALA A 96 7.91 6.71 -6.48
N ARG A 97 8.09 7.72 -7.33
CA ARG A 97 7.08 8.19 -8.29
C ARG A 97 6.71 7.10 -9.30
N THR A 98 7.69 6.38 -9.82
CA THR A 98 7.46 5.26 -10.75
C THR A 98 6.65 4.15 -10.10
N LEU A 99 6.98 3.79 -8.84
CA LEU A 99 6.25 2.79 -8.07
C LEU A 99 4.83 3.24 -7.71
N LEU A 100 4.66 4.51 -7.38
CA LEU A 100 3.33 5.09 -7.16
C LEU A 100 2.47 5.03 -8.42
N ARG A 101 3.02 5.39 -9.58
CA ARG A 101 2.31 5.28 -10.87
C ARG A 101 1.88 3.85 -11.16
N PHE A 102 2.76 2.89 -10.96
CA PHE A 102 2.40 1.48 -11.10
C PHE A 102 1.20 1.11 -10.21
N ALA A 103 1.25 1.50 -8.93
CA ALA A 103 0.17 1.19 -8.00
C ALA A 103 -1.14 1.91 -8.38
N GLU A 104 -1.05 3.15 -8.83
CA GLU A 104 -2.20 3.94 -9.30
C GLU A 104 -2.81 3.33 -10.56
N ASP A 105 -1.99 3.05 -11.57
CA ASP A 105 -2.48 2.56 -12.88
C ASP A 105 -3.11 1.18 -12.80
N GLN A 106 -2.65 0.34 -11.89
CA GLN A 106 -3.11 -1.05 -11.80
C GLN A 106 -4.20 -1.28 -10.75
N PHE A 107 -4.26 -0.47 -9.70
CA PHE A 107 -5.08 -0.79 -8.54
C PHE A 107 -6.03 0.33 -8.08
N VAL A 108 -5.88 1.55 -8.58
CA VAL A 108 -6.79 2.65 -8.20
C VAL A 108 -7.90 2.80 -9.22
N VAL A 109 -9.13 2.80 -8.72
CA VAL A 109 -10.33 3.11 -9.51
C VAL A 109 -10.86 4.46 -9.05
N TRP A 110 -10.60 5.50 -9.84
CA TRP A 110 -10.98 6.87 -9.50
C TRP A 110 -12.48 7.12 -9.63
N GLU A 111 -13.08 6.57 -10.67
CA GLU A 111 -14.51 6.67 -10.93
C GLU A 111 -15.06 5.29 -11.27
N GLN A 112 -16.36 5.11 -11.05
CA GLN A 112 -17.02 3.88 -11.45
C GLN A 112 -16.82 3.68 -12.95
N PRO A 113 -16.33 2.52 -13.38
CA PRO A 113 -16.28 2.21 -14.78
C PRO A 113 -17.69 2.22 -15.37
N MET A 114 -17.80 2.42 -16.68
CA MET A 114 -19.05 2.37 -17.41
C MET A 114 -19.88 1.16 -16.98
N PRO A 115 -21.16 1.33 -16.71
CA PRO A 115 -21.97 0.27 -16.14
C PRO A 115 -21.98 -0.94 -17.06
N ASP A 116 -21.27 -1.96 -16.67
CA ASP A 116 -21.46 -3.31 -17.17
C ASP A 116 -22.32 -4.06 -16.15
N LYS A 117 -23.51 -4.40 -16.56
CA LYS A 117 -24.46 -5.14 -15.71
C LYS A 117 -23.97 -6.53 -15.31
N SER A 118 -22.91 -7.02 -15.97
CA SER A 118 -22.26 -8.30 -15.66
C SER A 118 -21.27 -8.18 -14.50
N THR A 119 -20.80 -6.97 -14.17
CA THR A 119 -19.87 -6.71 -13.10
C THR A 119 -20.56 -5.97 -11.96
N ARG A 120 -20.14 -6.20 -10.72
CA ARG A 120 -20.71 -5.51 -9.54
C ARG A 120 -20.06 -4.15 -9.28
N THR A 121 -19.47 -3.54 -10.28
CA THR A 121 -18.72 -2.28 -10.15
C THR A 121 -19.57 -1.09 -9.78
N ASP A 122 -20.87 -1.13 -10.06
CA ASP A 122 -21.87 -0.15 -9.62
C ASP A 122 -22.07 -0.11 -8.09
N GLN A 123 -21.54 -1.12 -7.40
CA GLN A 123 -21.63 -1.26 -5.94
C GLN A 123 -20.40 -0.76 -5.20
N TRP A 124 -19.35 -0.40 -5.91
CA TRP A 124 -18.12 0.08 -5.27
C TRP A 124 -18.26 1.54 -4.80
N ILE A 125 -17.61 1.81 -3.67
CA ILE A 125 -17.43 3.19 -3.19
C ILE A 125 -16.16 3.71 -3.84
N THR A 126 -16.27 4.64 -4.76
CA THR A 126 -15.13 5.22 -5.48
C THR A 126 -14.82 6.65 -5.01
N PRO A 127 -13.57 7.10 -5.12
CA PRO A 127 -12.42 6.30 -5.55
C PRO A 127 -12.10 5.18 -4.58
N CYS A 128 -11.54 4.08 -5.10
CA CYS A 128 -11.15 2.94 -4.28
C CYS A 128 -9.83 2.34 -4.74
N VAL A 129 -9.28 1.45 -3.93
CA VAL A 129 -8.03 0.78 -4.23
C VAL A 129 -8.22 -0.72 -4.08
N LEU A 130 -7.97 -1.45 -5.15
CA LEU A 130 -8.12 -2.89 -5.21
C LEU A 130 -7.07 -3.59 -4.32
N GLU A 131 -7.43 -4.73 -3.78
CA GLU A 131 -6.55 -5.52 -2.94
C GLU A 131 -5.34 -6.02 -3.72
N GLN A 132 -5.62 -6.73 -4.80
CA GLN A 132 -4.61 -7.31 -5.66
C GLN A 132 -5.19 -7.67 -7.03
N TYR A 133 -4.33 -7.99 -7.97
CA TYR A 133 -4.72 -8.19 -9.36
C TYR A 133 -5.75 -9.31 -9.57
N ALA A 134 -5.69 -10.39 -8.80
CA ALA A 134 -6.64 -11.51 -8.92
C ALA A 134 -7.98 -11.29 -8.25
N TYR A 135 -8.02 -10.46 -7.22
CA TYR A 135 -9.22 -10.31 -6.40
C TYR A 135 -9.96 -9.01 -6.66
N TYR A 136 -9.66 -8.18 -7.53
CA TYR A 136 -10.38 -6.94 -7.90
C TYR A 136 -11.40 -6.42 -6.87
N VAL A 137 -11.06 -6.54 -5.59
CA VAL A 137 -11.93 -6.13 -4.49
C VAL A 137 -11.34 -4.90 -3.83
N PRO A 138 -12.09 -3.81 -3.71
CA PRO A 138 -11.65 -2.63 -2.98
C PRO A 138 -11.59 -2.93 -1.49
N ILE A 139 -10.44 -2.62 -0.86
CA ILE A 139 -10.29 -2.73 0.59
C ILE A 139 -9.68 -1.47 1.21
N ASP A 140 -10.03 -1.23 2.47
CA ASP A 140 -9.62 -0.07 3.22
C ASP A 140 -8.09 0.01 3.43
N ALA A 141 -7.44 -1.10 3.76
CA ALA A 141 -5.98 -1.14 3.92
C ALA A 141 -5.22 -0.77 2.65
N SER A 142 -5.78 -1.09 1.48
CA SER A 142 -5.22 -0.71 0.19
C SER A 142 -5.32 0.80 -0.03
N ALA A 143 -6.48 1.38 0.26
CA ALA A 143 -6.66 2.83 0.20
C ALA A 143 -5.73 3.54 1.21
N ALA A 144 -5.63 3.03 2.44
CA ALA A 144 -4.72 3.56 3.46
C ALA A 144 -3.25 3.57 3.01
N LYS A 145 -2.82 2.53 2.29
CA LYS A 145 -1.46 2.45 1.73
C LYS A 145 -1.22 3.55 0.70
N LEU A 146 -2.16 3.75 -0.21
CA LEU A 146 -2.05 4.80 -1.24
C LEU A 146 -2.15 6.21 -0.64
N ILE A 147 -3.06 6.45 0.32
CA ILE A 147 -3.12 7.72 1.07
C ILE A 147 -1.76 8.05 1.67
N SER A 148 -1.14 7.08 2.35
CA SER A 148 0.18 7.26 2.97
C SER A 148 1.27 7.56 1.95
N LEU A 149 1.26 6.90 0.80
CA LEU A 149 2.26 7.11 -0.24
C LEU A 149 2.07 8.46 -0.95
N TYR A 150 0.85 8.84 -1.30
CA TYR A 150 0.54 10.17 -1.85
C TYR A 150 0.92 11.28 -0.87
N GLN A 151 0.61 11.11 0.41
CA GLN A 151 1.04 12.06 1.45
C GLN A 151 2.56 12.20 1.49
N ALA A 152 3.30 11.09 1.53
CA ALA A 152 4.75 11.09 1.56
C ALA A 152 5.36 11.75 0.31
N MET A 153 4.79 11.49 -0.87
CA MET A 153 5.19 12.15 -2.12
C MET A 153 4.93 13.65 -2.08
N TYR A 154 3.77 14.07 -1.57
CA TYR A 154 3.47 15.49 -1.41
C TYR A 154 4.43 16.18 -0.43
N GLU A 155 4.68 15.59 0.74
CA GLU A 155 5.62 16.14 1.73
C GLU A 155 7.04 16.28 1.16
N ARG A 156 7.39 15.41 0.20
CA ARG A 156 8.71 15.42 -0.44
C ARG A 156 8.82 16.38 -1.62
N THR A 157 7.77 16.53 -2.41
CA THR A 157 7.82 17.24 -3.70
C THR A 157 7.03 18.54 -3.72
N GLY A 158 6.11 18.74 -2.78
CA GLY A 158 5.16 19.85 -2.80
C GLY A 158 4.07 19.74 -3.89
N ASN A 159 3.99 18.60 -4.61
CA ASN A 159 3.02 18.43 -5.67
C ASN A 159 1.60 18.33 -5.11
N VAL A 160 0.82 19.38 -5.29
CA VAL A 160 -0.55 19.49 -4.76
C VAL A 160 -1.51 18.42 -5.30
N LEU A 161 -1.23 17.85 -6.46
CA LEU A 161 -2.04 16.76 -7.00
C LEU A 161 -1.93 15.49 -6.15
N ASP A 162 -0.75 15.21 -5.60
CA ASP A 162 -0.59 14.07 -4.69
C ASP A 162 -1.43 14.28 -3.41
N LEU A 163 -1.43 15.50 -2.86
CA LEU A 163 -2.28 15.81 -1.70
C LEU A 163 -3.77 15.69 -2.05
N ALA A 164 -4.20 16.21 -3.19
CA ALA A 164 -5.58 16.10 -3.65
C ALA A 164 -6.02 14.63 -3.76
N LYS A 165 -5.19 13.78 -4.37
CA LYS A 165 -5.45 12.34 -4.49
C LYS A 165 -5.53 11.64 -3.12
N ALA A 166 -4.65 12.00 -2.18
CA ALA A 166 -4.72 11.50 -0.81
C ALA A 166 -6.05 11.89 -0.15
N CYS A 167 -6.48 13.15 -0.30
CA CYS A 167 -7.74 13.64 0.25
C CYS A 167 -8.96 12.94 -0.37
N GLU A 168 -8.97 12.71 -1.69
CA GLU A 168 -10.08 12.02 -2.34
C GLU A 168 -10.23 10.57 -1.88
N LEU A 169 -9.12 9.83 -1.73
CA LEU A 169 -9.16 8.50 -1.15
C LEU A 169 -9.59 8.52 0.31
N ALA A 170 -9.17 9.52 1.09
CA ALA A 170 -9.60 9.69 2.48
C ALA A 170 -11.08 10.01 2.58
N ASN A 171 -11.62 10.85 1.70
CA ASN A 171 -13.05 11.13 1.61
C ASN A 171 -13.84 9.86 1.27
N ALA A 172 -13.34 9.05 0.35
CA ALA A 172 -13.97 7.77 0.03
C ALA A 172 -13.93 6.80 1.21
N MET A 173 -12.80 6.73 1.92
CA MET A 173 -12.66 5.93 3.15
C MET A 173 -13.66 6.37 4.23
N THR A 174 -13.89 7.68 4.38
CA THR A 174 -14.91 8.20 5.30
C THR A 174 -16.31 7.79 4.88
N ARG A 175 -16.63 7.84 3.58
CA ARG A 175 -17.93 7.38 3.06
C ARG A 175 -18.14 5.88 3.19
N ALA A 176 -17.04 5.10 3.25
CA ALA A 176 -17.07 3.66 3.44
C ALA A 176 -17.18 3.23 4.91
N GLN A 177 -17.06 4.15 5.87
CA GLN A 177 -17.27 3.82 7.28
C GLN A 177 -18.73 3.42 7.54
N ASP A 178 -18.88 2.52 8.48
CA ASP A 178 -20.19 2.20 9.04
C ASP A 178 -20.79 3.45 9.71
N PRO A 179 -21.95 3.94 9.28
CA PRO A 179 -22.50 5.19 9.78
C PRO A 179 -22.99 5.12 11.24
N GLU A 180 -23.28 3.93 11.74
CA GLU A 180 -23.77 3.73 13.11
C GLU A 180 -22.63 3.58 14.10
N THR A 181 -21.61 2.83 13.73
CA THR A 181 -20.51 2.47 14.63
C THR A 181 -19.22 3.24 14.36
N GLY A 182 -19.10 3.90 13.21
CA GLY A 182 -17.88 4.57 12.75
C GLY A 182 -16.73 3.61 12.40
N ARG A 183 -17.00 2.32 12.30
CA ARG A 183 -15.98 1.32 11.98
C ARG A 183 -15.52 1.44 10.54
N TYR A 184 -14.24 1.24 10.31
CA TYR A 184 -13.72 1.01 8.95
C TYR A 184 -14.12 -0.40 8.50
N LEU A 185 -14.76 -0.48 7.35
CA LEU A 185 -15.11 -1.74 6.72
C LEU A 185 -13.94 -2.21 5.87
N THR A 186 -13.57 -3.48 5.98
CA THR A 186 -12.48 -4.04 5.17
C THR A 186 -12.81 -3.98 3.69
N TYR A 187 -14.01 -4.41 3.32
CA TYR A 187 -14.45 -4.43 1.92
C TYR A 187 -15.41 -3.29 1.62
N TRP A 188 -15.17 -2.61 0.49
CA TRP A 188 -15.98 -1.47 0.06
C TRP A 188 -17.03 -1.83 -0.99
N GLU A 189 -17.40 -3.08 -1.04
CA GLU A 189 -18.56 -3.51 -1.82
C GLU A 189 -19.84 -3.28 -1.07
N ARG A 190 -20.80 -2.64 -1.72
CA ARG A 190 -22.18 -2.56 -1.22
C ARG A 190 -22.89 -3.86 -1.57
N ASN A 191 -22.66 -4.89 -0.82
CA ASN A 191 -23.37 -6.15 -0.99
C ASN A 191 -24.29 -6.44 0.19
N GLU A 192 -25.23 -7.37 -0.03
CA GLU A 192 -26.20 -7.83 0.97
C GLU A 192 -25.55 -8.66 2.11
N ARG A 193 -24.24 -8.86 2.08
CA ARG A 193 -23.52 -9.70 3.04
C ARG A 193 -23.31 -9.03 4.38
N GLY A 194 -24.14 -8.11 4.78
CA GLY A 194 -23.99 -7.51 6.09
C GLY A 194 -22.58 -7.04 6.42
N LEU A 195 -22.45 -6.22 7.39
CA LEU A 195 -21.18 -5.68 7.84
C LEU A 195 -20.15 -6.79 8.10
N ASP A 196 -19.17 -6.95 7.20
CA ASP A 196 -17.99 -7.72 7.53
C ASP A 196 -17.38 -7.07 8.78
N PRO A 197 -17.07 -7.83 9.84
CA PRO A 197 -16.59 -7.29 11.11
C PRO A 197 -15.27 -6.51 11.00
N GLY A 198 -14.73 -6.36 9.81
CA GLY A 198 -13.51 -5.60 9.53
C GLY A 198 -12.27 -6.24 10.18
N TRP A 199 -11.22 -6.41 9.43
CA TRP A 199 -9.96 -6.90 9.99
C TRP A 199 -9.27 -5.80 10.80
N ILE A 200 -8.89 -6.10 12.01
CA ILE A 200 -8.27 -5.14 12.93
C ILE A 200 -6.96 -4.52 12.37
N ASN A 201 -6.19 -5.27 11.63
CA ASN A 201 -4.98 -4.78 10.96
C ASN A 201 -5.32 -3.77 9.85
N CYS A 202 -6.37 -4.02 9.07
CA CYS A 202 -6.86 -3.12 8.04
C CYS A 202 -7.40 -1.83 8.66
N ALA A 203 -8.27 -1.94 9.66
CA ALA A 203 -8.80 -0.79 10.38
C ALA A 203 -7.69 0.06 11.03
N THR A 204 -6.65 -0.60 11.57
CA THR A 204 -5.49 0.09 12.14
C THR A 204 -4.69 0.84 11.08
N ALA A 205 -4.51 0.27 9.89
CA ALA A 205 -3.85 0.93 8.77
C ALA A 205 -4.63 2.17 8.32
N SER A 206 -5.95 2.03 8.21
CA SER A 206 -6.87 3.11 7.84
C SER A 206 -6.83 4.25 8.85
N ALA A 207 -6.96 3.95 10.15
CA ALA A 207 -6.87 4.95 11.20
C ALA A 207 -5.53 5.70 11.18
N LYS A 208 -4.41 5.01 11.01
CA LYS A 208 -3.08 5.63 10.93
C LYS A 208 -2.96 6.56 9.73
N ALA A 209 -3.42 6.14 8.55
CA ALA A 209 -3.36 6.96 7.34
C ALA A 209 -4.21 8.23 7.50
N MET A 210 -5.44 8.10 7.99
CA MET A 210 -6.36 9.22 8.22
C MET A 210 -5.81 10.20 9.26
N MET A 211 -5.30 9.71 10.38
CA MET A 211 -4.69 10.57 11.41
C MET A 211 -3.44 11.30 10.90
N SER A 212 -2.63 10.65 10.07
CA SER A 212 -1.44 11.26 9.48
C SER A 212 -1.81 12.37 8.53
N LEU A 213 -2.76 12.12 7.64
CA LEU A 213 -3.25 13.11 6.69
C LEU A 213 -3.93 14.30 7.41
N GLY A 214 -4.78 14.03 8.40
CA GLY A 214 -5.40 15.07 9.22
C GLY A 214 -4.38 16.02 9.84
N ARG A 215 -3.34 15.48 10.49
CA ARG A 215 -2.24 16.30 11.06
C ARG A 215 -1.47 17.11 10.01
N LEU A 216 -1.35 16.60 8.78
CA LEU A 216 -0.73 17.34 7.69
C LEU A 216 -1.58 18.55 7.29
N LEU A 217 -2.90 18.34 7.16
CA LEU A 217 -3.84 19.40 6.78
C LEU A 217 -3.92 20.49 7.85
N GLU A 218 -4.03 20.12 9.13
CA GLU A 218 -4.03 21.06 10.26
C GLU A 218 -2.79 21.98 10.29
N ARG A 219 -1.61 21.45 9.95
CA ARG A 219 -0.37 22.25 9.90
C ARG A 219 -0.35 23.29 8.79
N LYS A 220 -1.25 23.17 7.81
CA LYS A 220 -1.31 24.05 6.64
C LYS A 220 -2.43 25.08 6.69
N GLU A 221 -3.37 24.94 7.59
CA GLU A 221 -4.30 26.03 7.86
C GLU A 221 -3.51 27.18 8.51
N PRO A 222 -3.47 28.37 7.90
CA PRO A 222 -2.92 29.53 8.57
C PRO A 222 -3.72 29.73 9.86
N ALA A 223 -3.04 29.90 10.99
CA ALA A 223 -3.70 30.32 12.22
C ALA A 223 -4.51 31.57 11.91
N LEU A 224 -5.84 31.45 11.89
CA LEU A 224 -6.79 32.55 11.76
C LEU A 224 -6.67 33.50 12.96
#